data_c15be6d20b09a76c3c93a3a80c3665cf
#
_entry.id   c15be6d20b09a76c3c93a3a80c3665cf
#
_cell.length_a   1.000
_cell.length_b   1.000
_cell.length_c   1.000
_cell.angle_alpha   90.00
_cell.angle_beta   90.00
_cell.angle_gamma   90.00
#
_symmetry.space_group_name_H-M   'P 1'
#
loop_
_entity.id
_entity.type
_entity.pdbx_description
1 polymer ?
#
loop_
_entity_poly.entity_id
_entity_poly.type
_entity_poly.pdbx_seq_one_letter_code
_entity_poly.pdbx_strand_id
1 'polypeptide(L)' 'MYKESDIAYEKGQYWVLNLGSKGFEVYKNGLTHSTRCAVIGFQGQNGLDRAIVEIDRRLAA' A
#
# COMPACT_ATOMS: atom_id res chain seq x y z
N MET A 1 6.50 6.17 13.14
CA MET A 1 6.84 6.63 11.79
C MET A 1 7.48 5.49 11.00
N TYR A 2 7.08 5.28 9.78
CA TYR A 2 7.64 4.22 8.95
C TYR A 2 8.93 4.66 8.28
N LYS A 3 9.73 3.69 7.81
CA LYS A 3 10.97 3.91 7.08
C LYS A 3 10.74 3.60 5.61
N GLU A 4 11.58 4.15 4.75
CA GLU A 4 11.51 3.85 3.33
C GLU A 4 11.63 2.34 3.05
N SER A 5 12.41 1.63 3.86
CA SER A 5 12.55 0.18 3.75
C SER A 5 11.26 -0.58 4.06
N ASP A 6 10.27 0.08 4.67
CA ASP A 6 8.97 -0.54 4.95
C ASP A 6 8.02 -0.45 3.76
N ILE A 7 8.39 0.28 2.71
CA ILE A 7 7.58 0.36 1.50
C ILE A 7 7.78 -0.91 0.70
N ALA A 8 6.71 -1.68 0.55
CA ALA A 8 6.77 -2.98 -0.12
C ALA A 8 6.53 -2.91 -1.62
N TYR A 9 5.90 -1.84 -2.11
CA TYR A 9 5.50 -1.73 -3.50
C TYR A 9 5.11 -0.30 -3.82
N GLU A 10 5.42 0.13 -5.03
CA GLU A 10 5.03 1.47 -5.52
C GLU A 10 4.60 1.36 -6.97
N LYS A 11 3.54 2.07 -7.34
CA LYS A 11 3.10 2.17 -8.72
C LYS A 11 2.29 3.44 -8.91
N GLY A 12 2.76 4.31 -9.82
CA GLY A 12 2.11 5.60 -10.03
C GLY A 12 2.17 6.45 -8.76
N GLN A 13 1.02 6.92 -8.32
CA GLN A 13 0.93 7.71 -7.09
C GLN A 13 0.66 6.86 -5.85
N TYR A 14 0.55 5.55 -6.02
CA TYR A 14 0.22 4.64 -4.92
C TYR A 14 1.44 3.93 -4.39
N TRP A 15 1.41 3.62 -3.09
CA TRP A 15 2.46 2.84 -2.47
C TRP A 15 1.88 2.02 -1.33
N VAL A 16 2.58 0.95 -0.98
CA VAL A 16 2.13 -0.01 0.03
C VAL A 16 3.11 -0.02 1.18
N LEU A 17 2.59 0.20 2.37
CA LEU A 17 3.36 0.15 3.61
C LEU A 17 3.23 -1.24 4.22
N ASN A 18 4.36 -1.87 4.51
CA ASN A 18 4.40 -3.18 5.18
C ASN A 18 4.39 -2.97 6.69
N LEU A 19 3.34 -3.45 7.33
CA LEU A 19 3.18 -3.33 8.79
C LEU A 19 3.58 -4.61 9.53
N GLY A 20 4.24 -5.55 8.85
CA GLY A 20 4.62 -6.82 9.45
C GLY A 20 3.41 -7.67 9.78
N SER A 21 3.28 -8.08 11.04
CA SER A 21 2.18 -8.95 11.46
C SER A 21 0.80 -8.31 11.34
N LYS A 22 0.74 -6.99 11.16
CA LYS A 22 -0.53 -6.27 11.02
C LYS A 22 -1.02 -6.19 9.57
N GLY A 23 -0.21 -6.66 8.61
CA GLY A 23 -0.58 -6.64 7.21
C GLY A 23 0.00 -5.47 6.45
N PHE A 24 -0.80 -4.84 5.62
CA PHE A 24 -0.37 -3.75 4.75
C PHE A 24 -1.36 -2.61 4.73
N GLU A 25 -0.87 -1.42 4.41
CA GLU A 25 -1.73 -0.26 4.13
C GLU A 25 -1.37 0.30 2.77
N VAL A 26 -2.40 0.72 2.03
CA VAL A 26 -2.21 1.33 0.70
C VAL A 26 -2.41 2.83 0.84
N TYR A 27 -1.44 3.59 0.33
CA TYR A 27 -1.47 5.05 0.37
C TYR A 27 -1.43 5.63 -1.03
N LYS A 28 -1.98 6.82 -1.17
CA LYS A 28 -1.91 7.60 -2.40
C LYS A 28 -1.24 8.92 -2.09
N ASN A 29 -0.24 9.29 -2.87
CA ASN A 29 0.46 10.57 -2.71
C ASN A 29 -0.45 11.72 -3.13
N GLY A 30 -0.51 12.75 -2.29
CA GLY A 30 -1.18 14.01 -2.62
C GLY A 30 -0.15 15.09 -2.88
N LEU A 31 -0.60 16.34 -2.90
CA LEU A 31 0.29 17.48 -3.14
C LEU A 31 1.23 17.73 -1.96
N THR A 32 0.74 17.57 -0.75
CA THR A 32 1.51 17.88 0.46
C THR A 32 1.69 16.70 1.39
N HIS A 33 0.85 15.68 1.28
CA HIS A 33 0.92 14.50 2.14
C HIS A 33 0.21 13.32 1.48
N SER A 34 0.44 12.13 2.02
CA SER A 34 -0.18 10.91 1.52
C SER A 34 -1.45 10.59 2.29
N THR A 35 -2.43 10.01 1.61
CA THR A 35 -3.70 9.62 2.19
C THR A 35 -3.83 8.11 2.16
N ARG A 36 -4.24 7.51 3.28
CA ARG A 36 -4.49 6.07 3.35
C ARG A 36 -5.76 5.73 2.58
N CYS A 37 -5.65 4.82 1.62
CA CYS A 37 -6.75 4.43 0.75
C CYS A 37 -7.37 3.10 1.13
N ALA A 38 -6.58 2.18 1.68
CA ALA A 38 -7.07 0.84 2.00
C ALA A 38 -6.19 0.21 3.07
N VAL A 39 -6.77 -0.73 3.82
CA VAL A 39 -6.05 -1.53 4.81
C VAL A 39 -6.20 -2.98 4.42
N ILE A 40 -5.09 -3.70 4.33
CA ILE A 40 -5.06 -5.11 3.97
C ILE A 40 -4.69 -5.89 5.23
N GLY A 41 -5.66 -6.63 5.75
CA GLY A 41 -5.49 -7.37 7.00
C GLY A 41 -4.82 -8.74 6.85
N PHE A 42 -4.05 -8.94 5.78
CA PHE A 42 -3.32 -10.17 5.53
C PHE A 42 -1.84 -9.87 5.46
N GLN A 43 -1.03 -10.73 6.07
CA GLN A 43 0.42 -10.56 6.06
C GLN A 43 1.07 -11.44 5.00
N GLY A 44 2.36 -11.17 4.73
CA GLY A 44 3.12 -11.94 3.77
C GLY A 44 2.71 -11.69 2.33
N GLN A 45 3.03 -12.61 1.44
CA GLN A 45 2.78 -12.46 0.02
C GLN A 45 1.29 -12.33 -0.31
N ASN A 46 0.43 -13.03 0.44
CA ASN A 46 -1.03 -12.91 0.24
C ASN A 46 -1.51 -11.49 0.45
N GLY A 47 -1.01 -10.84 1.50
CA GLY A 47 -1.37 -9.45 1.77
C GLY A 47 -0.85 -8.50 0.70
N LEU A 48 0.40 -8.70 0.29
CA LEU A 48 1.01 -7.86 -0.73
C LEU A 48 0.26 -8.01 -2.07
N ASP A 49 -0.09 -9.23 -2.45
CA ASP A 49 -0.83 -9.46 -3.69
C ASP A 49 -2.19 -8.74 -3.68
N ARG A 50 -2.88 -8.77 -2.55
CA ARG A 50 -4.16 -8.06 -2.41
C ARG A 50 -3.99 -6.56 -2.50
N ALA A 51 -2.91 -6.03 -1.94
CA ALA A 51 -2.61 -4.59 -2.04
C ALA A 51 -2.32 -4.19 -3.48
N ILE A 52 -1.56 -4.99 -4.21
CA ILE A 52 -1.25 -4.73 -5.61
C ILE A 52 -2.52 -4.75 -6.46
N VAL A 53 -3.40 -5.73 -6.24
CA VAL A 53 -4.69 -5.81 -6.94
C VAL A 53 -5.52 -4.56 -6.66
N GLU A 54 -5.54 -4.09 -5.44
CA GLU A 54 -6.28 -2.88 -5.07
C GLU A 54 -5.75 -1.66 -5.83
N ILE A 55 -4.44 -1.53 -5.93
CA ILE A 55 -3.82 -0.42 -6.67
C ILE A 55 -4.16 -0.51 -8.14
N ASP A 56 -4.02 -1.70 -8.73
CA ASP A 56 -4.30 -1.89 -10.16
C ASP A 56 -5.76 -1.56 -10.48
N ARG A 57 -6.67 -1.95 -9.61
CA ARG A 57 -8.09 -1.64 -9.76
C ARG A 57 -8.34 -0.13 -9.74
N ARG A 58 -7.68 0.59 -8.84
CA ARG A 58 -7.83 2.05 -8.74
C ARG A 58 -7.22 2.76 -9.93
N LEU A 59 -6.11 2.26 -10.45
CA LEU A 59 -5.47 2.85 -11.61
C LEU A 59 -6.26 2.61 -12.90
N ALA A 60 -7.04 1.53 -12.96
CA ALA A 60 -7.86 1.20 -14.11
C ALA A 60 -9.20 1.95 -14.12
N ALA A 61 -9.59 2.51 -12.99
CA ALA A 61 -10.88 3.21 -12.86
C ALA A 61 -10.88 4.58 -13.52
#